data_78bf55b7d3d27ab573bb1f2fe2796693
#
_entry.id   78bf55b7d3d27ab573bb1f2fe2796693
#
_cell.length_a   1.000
_cell.length_b   1.000
_cell.length_c   1.000
_cell.angle_alpha   90.00
_cell.angle_beta   90.00
_cell.angle_gamma   90.00
#
_symmetry.space_group_name_H-M   'P 1'
#
loop_
_entity.id
_entity.type
_entity.pdbx_description
1 polymer ?
#
loop_
_entity_poly.entity_id
_entity_poly.type
_entity_poly.pdbx_seq_one_letter_code
_entity_poly.pdbx_strand_id
1 'polypeptide(L)'
;MKSDIDKIFESFDDNRIFKDKSILQSNYIPEEIPHREEQIKQVASILAPILRGERTSNLFLYGKTGTGKTLSIMYMKDELLKRVKKEGDFKLKIEYLNCKMKKVSDTEYRILAELIKKLGGEVPNTGLPTETVYTKFIELIDREKQFIVLILDEIDQTVKKISNDFLYNLTRLNSELSKTKLCIVGISNDLTFLDGLDPRVRSSLSEEEIVFPPYNALQLQEILSKRSLEAFKESVVQEGVIT
;
A
#
# COMPACT_ATOMS: atom_id res chain seq x y z
N MET A 1 -9.64 31.11 -37.12
CA MET A 1 -9.05 30.81 -35.79
C MET A 1 -9.91 29.93 -34.92
N LYS A 2 -11.16 30.28 -34.54
CA LYS A 2 -12.03 29.32 -33.80
C LYS A 2 -12.25 28.01 -34.56
N SER A 3 -12.56 28.08 -35.87
CA SER A 3 -12.79 26.91 -36.72
C SER A 3 -11.57 25.95 -36.85
N ASP A 4 -10.35 26.47 -36.73
CA ASP A 4 -9.14 25.65 -36.85
C ASP A 4 -8.82 24.94 -35.54
N ILE A 5 -9.12 25.58 -34.40
CA ILE A 5 -9.00 25.01 -33.09
C ILE A 5 -10.04 23.88 -32.92
N ASP A 6 -11.29 24.10 -33.35
CA ASP A 6 -12.36 23.11 -33.29
C ASP A 6 -11.99 21.87 -34.13
N LYS A 7 -11.45 22.05 -35.34
CA LYS A 7 -10.94 20.95 -36.19
C LYS A 7 -9.80 20.15 -35.53
N ILE A 8 -8.90 20.83 -34.81
CA ILE A 8 -7.81 20.16 -34.09
C ILE A 8 -8.39 19.31 -32.96
N PHE A 9 -9.37 19.82 -32.21
CA PHE A 9 -10.01 19.06 -31.15
C PHE A 9 -10.85 17.89 -31.69
N GLU A 10 -11.61 18.09 -32.76
CA GLU A 10 -12.36 17.03 -33.44
C GLU A 10 -11.42 15.94 -33.97
N SER A 11 -10.32 16.30 -34.63
CA SER A 11 -9.34 15.34 -35.14
C SER A 11 -8.61 14.57 -34.01
N PHE A 12 -8.47 15.18 -32.84
CA PHE A 12 -7.89 14.54 -31.66
C PHE A 12 -8.85 13.49 -31.07
N ASP A 13 -10.16 13.73 -31.13
CA ASP A 13 -11.18 12.79 -30.68
C ASP A 13 -11.35 11.60 -31.64
N ASP A 14 -11.30 11.83 -32.94
CA ASP A 14 -11.44 10.79 -33.97
C ASP A 14 -10.25 9.81 -34.00
N ASN A 15 -9.05 10.29 -33.68
CA ASN A 15 -7.81 9.50 -33.66
C ASN A 15 -7.51 8.81 -32.32
N ARG A 16 -8.49 8.70 -31.42
CA ARG A 16 -8.29 7.99 -30.15
C ARG A 16 -8.04 6.51 -30.39
N ILE A 17 -6.83 6.05 -30.05
CA ILE A 17 -6.46 4.63 -30.02
C ILE A 17 -6.90 3.95 -28.71
N PHE A 18 -7.20 4.73 -27.67
CA PHE A 18 -7.57 4.24 -26.34
C PHE A 18 -9.09 4.23 -26.15
N LYS A 19 -9.60 3.16 -25.56
CA LYS A 19 -10.92 3.14 -24.90
C LYS A 19 -10.83 3.88 -23.57
N ASP A 20 -9.89 3.44 -22.74
CA ASP A 20 -9.59 4.05 -21.44
C ASP A 20 -8.08 4.02 -21.15
N LYS A 21 -7.45 5.18 -21.22
CA LYS A 21 -6.02 5.34 -20.95
C LYS A 21 -5.69 5.17 -19.46
N SER A 22 -6.65 5.32 -18.55
CA SER A 22 -6.42 5.22 -17.11
C SER A 22 -5.99 3.82 -16.69
N ILE A 23 -6.44 2.79 -17.44
CA ILE A 23 -6.10 1.37 -17.23
C ILE A 23 -4.58 1.11 -17.33
N LEU A 24 -3.88 1.92 -18.13
CA LEU A 24 -2.43 1.79 -18.31
C LEU A 24 -1.61 2.56 -17.24
N GLN A 25 -2.28 3.30 -16.37
CA GLN A 25 -1.60 4.06 -15.32
C GLN A 25 -1.11 3.13 -14.20
N SER A 26 -0.04 3.54 -13.52
CA SER A 26 0.56 2.76 -12.44
C SER A 26 -0.31 2.65 -11.18
N ASN A 27 -1.28 3.55 -11.02
CA ASN A 27 -2.24 3.59 -9.91
C ASN A 27 -3.58 2.89 -10.22
N TYR A 28 -3.72 2.30 -11.41
CA TYR A 28 -4.92 1.54 -11.76
C TYR A 28 -5.02 0.26 -10.92
N ILE A 29 -6.17 0.07 -10.28
CA ILE A 29 -6.51 -1.12 -9.51
C ILE A 29 -7.61 -1.86 -10.27
N PRO A 30 -7.32 -3.03 -10.86
CA PRO A 30 -8.33 -3.84 -11.54
C PRO A 30 -9.31 -4.46 -10.55
N GLU A 31 -10.49 -4.83 -11.02
CA GLU A 31 -11.48 -5.55 -10.21
C GLU A 31 -11.00 -6.94 -9.78
N GLU A 32 -10.19 -7.58 -10.61
CA GLU A 32 -9.57 -8.87 -10.33
C GLU A 32 -8.05 -8.78 -10.54
N ILE A 33 -7.29 -9.43 -9.68
CA ILE A 33 -5.84 -9.52 -9.78
C ILE A 33 -5.49 -10.96 -10.15
N PRO A 34 -5.34 -11.26 -11.45
CA PRO A 34 -5.11 -12.63 -11.90
C PRO A 34 -3.78 -13.17 -11.36
N HIS A 35 -3.75 -14.49 -11.10
CA HIS A 35 -2.59 -15.23 -10.60
C HIS A 35 -2.09 -14.79 -9.21
N ARG A 36 -2.97 -14.13 -8.42
CA ARG A 36 -2.72 -13.74 -7.01
C ARG A 36 -3.83 -14.15 -6.06
N GLU A 37 -4.74 -15.00 -6.51
CA GLU A 37 -5.89 -15.47 -5.74
C GLU A 37 -5.45 -16.07 -4.40
N GLU A 38 -4.38 -16.88 -4.41
CA GLU A 38 -3.86 -17.53 -3.20
C GLU A 38 -3.28 -16.49 -2.22
N GLN A 39 -2.44 -15.56 -2.71
CA GLN A 39 -1.87 -14.50 -1.88
C GLN A 39 -2.96 -13.57 -1.34
N ILE A 40 -3.97 -13.25 -2.14
CA ILE A 40 -5.11 -12.42 -1.71
C ILE A 40 -5.92 -13.15 -0.63
N LYS A 41 -6.18 -14.45 -0.76
CA LYS A 41 -6.85 -15.25 0.26
C LYS A 41 -6.07 -15.27 1.58
N GLN A 42 -4.75 -15.43 1.52
CA GLN A 42 -3.89 -15.39 2.71
C GLN A 42 -3.94 -14.01 3.37
N VAL A 43 -3.78 -12.92 2.61
CA VAL A 43 -3.93 -11.54 3.12
C VAL A 43 -5.30 -11.34 3.77
N ALA A 44 -6.37 -11.79 3.10
CA ALA A 44 -7.73 -11.67 3.61
C ALA A 44 -7.91 -12.44 4.92
N SER A 45 -7.37 -13.66 5.03
CA SER A 45 -7.45 -14.48 6.24
C SER A 45 -6.77 -13.80 7.44
N ILE A 46 -5.57 -13.23 7.22
CA ILE A 46 -4.80 -12.54 8.26
C ILE A 46 -5.50 -11.25 8.70
N LEU A 47 -6.07 -10.48 7.77
CA LEU A 47 -6.70 -9.20 8.06
C LEU A 47 -8.19 -9.31 8.42
N ALA A 48 -8.83 -10.47 8.27
CA ALA A 48 -10.25 -10.67 8.57
C ALA A 48 -10.67 -10.27 10.00
N PRO A 49 -9.86 -10.49 11.07
CA PRO A 49 -10.22 -10.08 12.43
C PRO A 49 -10.49 -8.57 12.55
N ILE A 50 -9.93 -7.75 11.66
CA ILE A 50 -10.18 -6.29 11.61
C ILE A 50 -11.68 -6.00 11.44
N LEU A 51 -12.42 -6.82 10.71
CA LEU A 51 -13.86 -6.61 10.48
C LEU A 51 -14.67 -6.62 11.77
N ARG A 52 -14.15 -7.28 12.81
CA ARG A 52 -14.75 -7.32 14.16
C ARG A 52 -14.06 -6.37 15.14
N GLY A 53 -13.12 -5.54 14.66
CA GLY A 53 -12.30 -4.70 15.52
C GLY A 53 -11.37 -5.51 16.42
N GLU A 54 -11.03 -6.74 16.05
CA GLU A 54 -10.12 -7.61 16.79
C GLU A 54 -8.68 -7.38 16.34
N ARG A 55 -7.72 -7.58 17.25
CA ARG A 55 -6.29 -7.46 16.92
C ARG A 55 -5.90 -8.55 15.92
N THR A 56 -5.13 -8.18 14.91
CA THR A 56 -4.52 -9.09 13.94
C THR A 56 -2.99 -9.03 14.04
N SER A 57 -2.31 -10.03 13.49
CA SER A 57 -0.86 -10.02 13.31
C SER A 57 -0.44 -8.89 12.37
N ASN A 58 0.79 -8.43 12.49
CA ASN A 58 1.41 -7.63 11.45
C ASN A 58 1.63 -8.51 10.21
N LEU A 59 1.66 -7.91 9.04
CA LEU A 59 1.76 -8.62 7.77
C LEU A 59 2.93 -8.09 6.95
N PHE A 60 3.79 -8.97 6.43
CA PHE A 60 4.87 -8.59 5.55
C PHE A 60 4.76 -9.30 4.20
N LEU A 61 4.77 -8.49 3.14
CA LEU A 61 4.68 -8.94 1.75
C LEU A 61 6.05 -8.83 1.09
N TYR A 62 6.57 -9.96 0.64
CA TYR A 62 7.89 -10.06 0.00
C TYR A 62 7.78 -10.45 -1.46
N GLY A 63 8.71 -9.98 -2.25
CA GLY A 63 8.84 -10.38 -3.65
C GLY A 63 9.52 -9.30 -4.48
N LYS A 64 9.97 -9.64 -5.66
CA LYS A 64 10.59 -8.69 -6.59
C LYS A 64 9.60 -7.58 -7.01
N THR A 65 10.13 -6.47 -7.52
CA THR A 65 9.30 -5.42 -8.12
C THR A 65 8.42 -5.99 -9.24
N GLY A 66 7.19 -5.52 -9.34
CA GLY A 66 6.24 -5.96 -10.38
C GLY A 66 5.50 -7.26 -10.08
N THR A 67 5.66 -7.86 -8.88
CA THR A 67 4.96 -9.11 -8.51
C THR A 67 3.54 -8.93 -7.98
N GLY A 68 3.01 -7.70 -7.94
CA GLY A 68 1.62 -7.42 -7.56
C GLY A 68 1.38 -7.17 -6.06
N LYS A 69 2.42 -7.07 -5.21
CA LYS A 69 2.29 -6.85 -3.76
C LYS A 69 1.44 -5.62 -3.40
N THR A 70 1.89 -4.45 -3.87
CA THR A 70 1.21 -3.17 -3.61
C THR A 70 -0.22 -3.19 -4.14
N LEU A 71 -0.42 -3.75 -5.34
CA LEU A 71 -1.74 -3.86 -5.94
C LEU A 71 -2.68 -4.72 -5.10
N SER A 72 -2.21 -5.89 -4.65
CA SER A 72 -3.01 -6.82 -3.82
C SER A 72 -3.41 -6.21 -2.48
N ILE A 73 -2.52 -5.46 -1.84
CA ILE A 73 -2.88 -4.82 -0.56
C ILE A 73 -3.79 -3.61 -0.75
N MET A 74 -3.65 -2.86 -1.83
CA MET A 74 -4.57 -1.76 -2.15
C MET A 74 -5.97 -2.29 -2.48
N TYR A 75 -6.07 -3.38 -3.22
CA TYR A 75 -7.34 -4.09 -3.43
C TYR A 75 -7.96 -4.53 -2.09
N MET A 76 -7.17 -5.14 -1.20
CA MET A 76 -7.64 -5.57 0.11
C MET A 76 -8.08 -4.38 0.99
N LYS A 77 -7.36 -3.24 0.93
CA LYS A 77 -7.77 -2.00 1.59
C LYS A 77 -9.19 -1.60 1.21
N ASP A 78 -9.48 -1.56 -0.10
CA ASP A 78 -10.79 -1.15 -0.61
C ASP A 78 -11.89 -2.15 -0.17
N GLU A 79 -11.59 -3.43 -0.18
CA GLU A 79 -12.50 -4.48 0.26
C GLU A 79 -12.80 -4.41 1.77
N LEU A 80 -11.80 -4.15 2.61
CA LEU A 80 -11.99 -3.95 4.05
C LEU A 80 -12.84 -2.70 4.34
N LEU A 81 -12.54 -1.58 3.67
CA LEU A 81 -13.28 -0.33 3.86
C LEU A 81 -14.75 -0.45 3.44
N LYS A 82 -15.05 -1.20 2.36
CA LYS A 82 -16.42 -1.48 1.92
C LYS A 82 -17.21 -2.29 2.97
N ARG A 83 -16.58 -3.27 3.61
CA ARG A 83 -17.23 -4.18 4.56
C ARG A 83 -17.43 -3.55 5.93
N VAL A 84 -16.42 -2.88 6.48
CA VAL A 84 -16.52 -2.25 7.81
C VAL A 84 -17.58 -1.15 7.87
N LYS A 85 -17.80 -0.39 6.80
CA LYS A 85 -18.88 0.61 6.74
C LYS A 85 -20.30 0.05 6.96
N LYS A 86 -20.48 -1.27 6.78
CA LYS A 86 -21.78 -1.93 6.89
C LYS A 86 -22.05 -2.53 8.28
N GLU A 87 -21.01 -2.88 9.04
CA GLU A 87 -21.13 -3.78 10.19
C GLU A 87 -20.44 -3.30 11.49
N GLY A 88 -19.69 -2.20 11.46
CA GLY A 88 -18.74 -1.89 12.54
C GLY A 88 -19.13 -0.75 13.48
N ASP A 89 -19.04 -1.00 14.80
CA ASP A 89 -19.15 0.01 15.89
C ASP A 89 -17.83 0.78 16.12
N PHE A 90 -16.86 0.72 15.20
CA PHE A 90 -15.55 1.37 15.32
C PHE A 90 -15.15 1.99 14.00
N LYS A 91 -14.22 2.95 14.05
CA LYS A 91 -13.64 3.55 12.85
C LYS A 91 -12.46 2.72 12.36
N LEU A 92 -12.47 2.37 11.08
CA LEU A 92 -11.30 1.80 10.40
C LEU A 92 -10.61 2.89 9.58
N LYS A 93 -9.32 3.09 9.84
CA LYS A 93 -8.43 3.93 9.02
C LYS A 93 -7.34 3.06 8.41
N ILE A 94 -7.13 3.19 7.12
CA ILE A 94 -6.06 2.48 6.40
C ILE A 94 -5.23 3.51 5.64
N GLU A 95 -4.01 3.74 6.12
CA GLU A 95 -3.09 4.72 5.54
C GLU A 95 -1.95 4.03 4.82
N TYR A 96 -1.72 4.49 3.60
CA TYR A 96 -0.61 4.03 2.75
C TYR A 96 0.50 5.07 2.71
N LEU A 97 1.73 4.61 2.91
CA LEU A 97 2.94 5.41 2.84
C LEU A 97 4.00 4.68 2.02
N ASN A 98 4.43 5.27 0.91
CA ASN A 98 5.61 4.79 0.21
C ASN A 98 6.87 5.37 0.85
N CYS A 99 7.66 4.50 1.44
CA CYS A 99 8.85 4.84 2.22
C CYS A 99 10.06 5.27 1.37
N LYS A 100 10.03 5.13 0.05
CA LYS A 100 11.10 5.56 -0.87
C LYS A 100 11.00 7.02 -1.30
N MET A 101 9.86 7.66 -1.10
CA MET A 101 9.67 9.04 -1.55
C MET A 101 10.65 9.99 -0.83
N LYS A 102 11.44 10.74 -1.60
CA LYS A 102 12.53 11.62 -1.13
C LYS A 102 12.16 12.57 0.02
N LYS A 103 10.88 12.93 0.18
CA LYS A 103 10.41 13.80 1.28
C LYS A 103 10.11 13.06 2.57
N VAL A 104 10.01 11.73 2.53
CA VAL A 104 9.53 10.89 3.64
C VAL A 104 10.65 10.04 4.22
N SER A 105 11.56 9.55 3.40
CA SER A 105 12.47 8.44 3.72
C SER A 105 13.77 8.80 4.44
N ASP A 106 14.00 10.07 4.80
CA ASP A 106 15.34 10.46 5.23
C ASP A 106 15.52 10.42 6.76
N THR A 107 14.45 10.47 7.53
CA THR A 107 14.49 10.40 9.00
C THR A 107 13.20 9.84 9.59
N GLU A 108 13.27 9.22 10.77
CA GLU A 108 12.12 8.79 11.56
C GLU A 108 11.12 9.92 11.78
N TYR A 109 11.62 11.12 12.09
CA TYR A 109 10.82 12.33 12.24
C TYR A 109 9.89 12.56 11.03
N ARG A 110 10.43 12.49 9.81
CA ARG A 110 9.66 12.78 8.59
C ARG A 110 8.60 11.73 8.30
N ILE A 111 8.90 10.46 8.60
CA ILE A 111 7.91 9.39 8.46
C ILE A 111 6.77 9.60 9.44
N LEU A 112 7.06 9.86 10.70
CA LEU A 112 6.04 10.14 11.72
C LEU A 112 5.24 11.40 11.38
N ALA A 113 5.88 12.46 10.93
CA ALA A 113 5.21 13.69 10.51
C ALA A 113 4.25 13.45 9.34
N GLU A 114 4.63 12.65 8.36
CA GLU A 114 3.76 12.31 7.24
C GLU A 114 2.60 11.40 7.67
N LEU A 115 2.84 10.44 8.56
CA LEU A 115 1.78 9.61 9.16
C LEU A 115 0.78 10.47 9.96
N ILE A 116 1.27 11.40 10.78
CA ILE A 116 0.43 12.34 11.53
C ILE A 116 -0.45 13.13 10.57
N LYS A 117 0.13 13.68 9.50
CA LYS A 117 -0.60 14.45 8.50
C LYS A 117 -1.69 13.62 7.80
N LYS A 118 -1.37 12.38 7.40
CA LYS A 118 -2.33 11.46 6.77
C LYS A 118 -3.49 11.11 7.71
N LEU A 119 -3.21 11.02 9.00
CA LEU A 119 -4.21 10.74 10.03
C LEU A 119 -4.99 11.99 10.48
N GLY A 120 -4.75 13.15 9.85
CA GLY A 120 -5.48 14.40 10.10
C GLY A 120 -4.92 15.24 11.23
N GLY A 121 -3.66 15.01 11.63
CA GLY A 121 -2.93 15.84 12.58
C GLY A 121 -1.97 16.81 11.89
N GLU A 122 -1.35 17.66 12.67
CA GLU A 122 -0.37 18.65 12.20
C GLU A 122 0.88 18.64 13.07
N VAL A 123 2.04 18.62 12.41
CA VAL A 123 3.35 18.87 13.02
C VAL A 123 4.21 19.68 12.05
N PRO A 124 5.11 20.52 12.54
CA PRO A 124 6.11 21.17 11.69
C PRO A 124 6.94 20.13 10.97
N ASN A 125 7.42 20.46 9.78
CA ASN A 125 8.27 19.54 8.99
C ASN A 125 9.67 19.33 9.62
N THR A 126 10.08 20.21 10.53
CA THR A 126 11.38 20.17 11.23
C THR A 126 11.27 20.96 12.55
N GLY A 127 12.24 20.76 13.45
CA GLY A 127 12.43 21.62 14.62
C GLY A 127 11.94 21.08 15.95
N LEU A 128 11.21 19.98 15.98
CA LEU A 128 10.87 19.29 17.24
C LEU A 128 11.80 18.09 17.45
N PRO A 129 12.05 17.70 18.70
CA PRO A 129 12.67 16.40 18.98
C PRO A 129 11.79 15.25 18.45
N THR A 130 12.41 14.17 17.95
CA THR A 130 11.71 13.00 17.41
C THR A 130 10.76 12.38 18.45
N GLU A 131 11.16 12.33 19.71
CA GLU A 131 10.32 11.86 20.82
C GLU A 131 9.03 12.68 20.98
N THR A 132 9.11 13.99 20.80
CA THR A 132 7.93 14.86 20.85
C THR A 132 6.95 14.55 19.71
N VAL A 133 7.48 14.26 18.51
CA VAL A 133 6.67 13.87 17.37
C VAL A 133 6.03 12.51 17.59
N TYR A 134 6.77 11.58 18.19
CA TYR A 134 6.28 10.26 18.55
C TYR A 134 5.13 10.34 19.57
N THR A 135 5.29 11.14 20.63
CA THR A 135 4.23 11.39 21.62
C THR A 135 2.97 11.96 20.95
N LYS A 136 3.14 12.96 20.09
CA LYS A 136 2.01 13.52 19.31
C LYS A 136 1.34 12.50 18.40
N PHE A 137 2.11 11.60 17.83
CA PHE A 137 1.57 10.51 17.01
C PHE A 137 0.69 9.58 17.85
N ILE A 138 1.18 9.13 19.01
CA ILE A 138 0.42 8.29 19.95
C ILE A 138 -0.86 9.00 20.40
N GLU A 139 -0.76 10.26 20.87
CA GLU A 139 -1.90 11.05 21.29
C GLU A 139 -2.95 11.20 20.18
N LEU A 140 -2.51 11.38 18.94
CA LEU A 140 -3.40 11.51 17.78
C LEU A 140 -4.16 10.22 17.51
N ILE A 141 -3.44 9.09 17.49
CA ILE A 141 -4.04 7.80 17.13
C ILE A 141 -4.89 7.21 18.25
N ASP A 142 -4.60 7.51 19.53
CA ASP A 142 -5.33 6.93 20.67
C ASP A 142 -6.46 7.83 21.23
N ARG A 143 -6.90 8.83 20.47
CA ARG A 143 -7.98 9.73 20.86
C ARG A 143 -9.34 9.04 20.98
N GLU A 144 -9.66 8.15 20.08
CA GLU A 144 -10.95 7.47 19.96
C GLU A 144 -10.78 5.97 19.71
N LYS A 145 -11.83 5.19 19.93
CA LYS A 145 -11.83 3.76 19.61
C LYS A 145 -11.80 3.55 18.10
N GLN A 146 -10.69 3.08 17.60
CA GLN A 146 -10.50 2.85 16.16
C GLN A 146 -9.54 1.70 15.89
N PHE A 147 -9.54 1.22 14.67
CA PHE A 147 -8.52 0.32 14.13
C PHE A 147 -7.73 1.06 13.05
N ILE A 148 -6.42 1.02 13.13
CA ILE A 148 -5.53 1.65 12.14
C ILE A 148 -4.69 0.58 11.49
N VAL A 149 -4.68 0.56 10.15
CA VAL A 149 -3.74 -0.22 9.35
C VAL A 149 -2.75 0.74 8.69
N LEU A 150 -1.48 0.58 8.98
CA LEU A 150 -0.41 1.33 8.33
C LEU A 150 0.25 0.46 7.27
N ILE A 151 0.06 0.80 6.00
CA ILE A 151 0.71 0.15 4.88
C ILE A 151 1.99 0.92 4.57
N LEU A 152 3.14 0.30 4.83
CA LEU A 152 4.47 0.86 4.63
C LEU A 152 5.12 0.17 3.43
N ASP A 153 5.06 0.81 2.28
CA ASP A 153 5.62 0.26 1.03
C ASP A 153 7.09 0.63 0.88
N GLU A 154 7.89 -0.32 0.37
CA GLU A 154 9.35 -0.24 0.27
C GLU A 154 10.03 0.01 1.63
N ILE A 155 9.52 -0.65 2.69
CA ILE A 155 9.99 -0.44 4.07
C ILE A 155 11.46 -0.81 4.26
N ASP A 156 12.01 -1.72 3.47
CA ASP A 156 13.42 -2.08 3.44
C ASP A 156 14.33 -0.88 3.18
N GLN A 157 13.88 0.07 2.36
CA GLN A 157 14.63 1.29 2.08
C GLN A 157 14.71 2.22 3.29
N THR A 158 13.66 2.26 4.09
CA THR A 158 13.60 3.06 5.31
C THR A 158 14.51 2.50 6.40
N VAL A 159 14.40 1.21 6.67
CA VAL A 159 15.19 0.57 7.73
C VAL A 159 16.69 0.63 7.41
N LYS A 160 17.07 0.46 6.14
CA LYS A 160 18.47 0.64 5.70
C LYS A 160 19.01 2.06 5.92
N LYS A 161 18.15 3.07 5.92
CA LYS A 161 18.57 4.49 6.04
C LYS A 161 18.47 5.04 7.46
N ILE A 162 17.43 4.68 8.20
CA ILE A 162 17.12 5.30 9.48
C ILE A 162 17.70 4.50 10.63
N SER A 163 17.09 3.41 10.97
CA SER A 163 17.55 2.37 11.91
C SER A 163 16.45 1.31 12.10
N ASN A 164 16.83 0.22 12.74
CA ASN A 164 15.88 -0.81 13.19
C ASN A 164 14.96 -0.30 14.32
N ASP A 165 15.36 0.73 15.07
CA ASP A 165 14.60 1.24 16.22
C ASP A 165 13.25 1.80 15.82
N PHE A 166 13.14 2.44 14.64
CA PHE A 166 11.88 2.92 14.11
C PHE A 166 10.83 1.79 14.00
N LEU A 167 11.23 0.67 13.40
CA LEU A 167 10.32 -0.47 13.24
C LEU A 167 10.00 -1.12 14.58
N TYR A 168 10.99 -1.24 15.46
CA TYR A 168 10.81 -1.71 16.83
C TYR A 168 9.78 -0.87 17.59
N ASN A 169 9.93 0.46 17.56
CA ASN A 169 9.01 1.37 18.21
C ASN A 169 7.60 1.24 17.68
N LEU A 170 7.43 1.19 16.34
CA LEU A 170 6.11 1.02 15.71
C LEU A 170 5.41 -0.28 16.12
N THR A 171 6.15 -1.39 16.18
CA THR A 171 5.56 -2.70 16.50
C THR A 171 5.10 -2.79 17.94
N ARG A 172 5.72 -2.03 18.84
CA ARG A 172 5.37 -1.98 20.26
C ARG A 172 4.24 -1.02 20.60
N LEU A 173 3.86 -0.15 19.68
CA LEU A 173 2.77 0.82 19.92
C LEU A 173 1.50 0.19 20.47
N ASN A 174 1.14 -1.01 20.02
CA ASN A 174 -0.05 -1.70 20.53
C ASN A 174 -0.02 -1.96 22.06
N SER A 175 1.14 -1.96 22.69
CA SER A 175 1.26 -2.08 24.16
C SER A 175 1.04 -0.76 24.88
N GLU A 176 1.16 0.36 24.18
CA GLU A 176 1.00 1.72 24.70
C GLU A 176 -0.40 2.27 24.44
N LEU A 177 -1.09 1.74 23.41
CA LEU A 177 -2.42 2.19 23.01
C LEU A 177 -3.52 1.57 23.88
N SER A 178 -4.45 2.42 24.32
CA SER A 178 -5.58 2.04 25.18
C SER A 178 -6.88 1.84 24.40
N LYS A 179 -7.12 2.68 23.40
CA LYS A 179 -8.38 2.71 22.64
C LYS A 179 -8.22 2.21 21.22
N THR A 180 -7.05 2.39 20.64
CA THR A 180 -6.76 2.07 19.24
C THR A 180 -6.02 0.74 19.12
N LYS A 181 -6.35 -0.02 18.10
CA LYS A 181 -5.57 -1.18 17.65
C LYS A 181 -4.86 -0.85 16.36
N LEU A 182 -3.61 -1.26 16.27
CA LEU A 182 -2.73 -0.97 15.14
C LEU A 182 -2.27 -2.28 14.50
N CYS A 183 -2.32 -2.33 13.18
CA CYS A 183 -1.70 -3.36 12.35
C CYS A 183 -0.73 -2.70 11.37
N ILE A 184 0.45 -3.26 11.24
CA ILE A 184 1.45 -2.83 10.27
C ILE A 184 1.45 -3.81 9.11
N VAL A 185 1.34 -3.29 7.90
CA VAL A 185 1.54 -4.05 6.66
C VAL A 185 2.79 -3.53 5.99
N GLY A 186 3.88 -4.29 6.06
CA GLY A 186 5.15 -3.98 5.42
C GLY A 186 5.23 -4.59 4.03
N ILE A 187 5.70 -3.83 3.04
CA ILE A 187 5.98 -4.34 1.70
C ILE A 187 7.47 -4.16 1.41
N SER A 188 8.14 -5.25 1.08
CA SER A 188 9.57 -5.24 0.74
C SER A 188 9.85 -5.89 -0.61
N ASN A 189 10.81 -5.32 -1.33
CA ASN A 189 11.39 -5.92 -2.52
C ASN A 189 12.61 -6.81 -2.21
N ASP A 190 13.05 -6.81 -0.97
CA ASP A 190 14.18 -7.58 -0.45
C ASP A 190 13.64 -8.81 0.30
N LEU A 191 13.89 -9.99 -0.23
CA LEU A 191 13.44 -11.26 0.36
C LEU A 191 14.18 -11.60 1.68
N THR A 192 15.33 -11.00 1.89
CA THR A 192 16.18 -11.21 3.08
C THR A 192 16.06 -10.08 4.09
N PHE A 193 15.08 -9.20 3.90
CA PHE A 193 14.90 -8.00 4.73
C PHE A 193 14.84 -8.33 6.23
N LEU A 194 14.07 -9.34 6.64
CA LEU A 194 13.94 -9.73 8.04
C LEU A 194 15.24 -10.34 8.61
N ASP A 195 16.03 -10.99 7.78
CA ASP A 195 17.30 -11.58 8.24
C ASP A 195 18.31 -10.51 8.64
N GLY A 196 18.19 -9.32 8.06
CA GLY A 196 19.01 -8.13 8.38
C GLY A 196 18.51 -7.32 9.58
N LEU A 197 17.37 -7.67 10.18
CA LEU A 197 16.84 -6.96 11.34
C LEU A 197 17.52 -7.43 12.64
N ASP A 198 17.59 -6.50 13.61
CA ASP A 198 17.94 -6.84 14.99
C ASP A 198 16.97 -7.93 15.52
N PRO A 199 17.46 -8.98 16.19
CA PRO A 199 16.63 -10.05 16.74
C PRO A 199 15.48 -9.57 17.64
N ARG A 200 15.68 -8.46 18.37
CA ARG A 200 14.64 -7.85 19.22
C ARG A 200 13.50 -7.28 18.38
N VAL A 201 13.82 -6.65 17.25
CA VAL A 201 12.83 -6.15 16.29
C VAL A 201 12.05 -7.30 15.69
N ARG A 202 12.74 -8.31 15.19
CA ARG A 202 12.13 -9.51 14.61
C ARG A 202 11.18 -10.19 15.58
N SER A 203 11.59 -10.37 16.83
CA SER A 203 10.72 -10.95 17.89
C SER A 203 9.48 -10.09 18.19
N SER A 204 9.57 -8.76 18.05
CA SER A 204 8.45 -7.83 18.33
C SER A 204 7.46 -7.68 17.19
N LEU A 205 7.85 -8.05 15.97
CA LEU A 205 7.00 -7.90 14.79
C LEU A 205 5.71 -8.71 14.87
N SER A 206 5.75 -9.92 15.47
CA SER A 206 4.59 -10.83 15.52
C SER A 206 3.90 -10.93 14.15
N GLU A 207 4.72 -11.14 13.12
CA GLU A 207 4.33 -11.04 11.72
C GLU A 207 3.88 -12.36 11.12
N GLU A 208 3.02 -12.22 10.13
CA GLU A 208 2.77 -13.24 9.11
C GLU A 208 3.46 -12.80 7.81
N GLU A 209 4.08 -13.75 7.14
CA GLU A 209 4.84 -13.50 5.93
C GLU A 209 4.15 -14.09 4.70
N ILE A 210 4.04 -13.29 3.62
CA ILE A 210 3.51 -13.77 2.35
C ILE A 210 4.49 -13.44 1.24
N VAL A 211 4.93 -14.48 0.54
CA VAL A 211 5.83 -14.35 -0.61
C VAL A 211 5.02 -14.22 -1.90
N PHE A 212 5.36 -13.20 -2.69
CA PHE A 212 4.82 -12.97 -4.03
C PHE A 212 5.85 -13.44 -5.07
N PRO A 213 5.71 -14.63 -5.63
CA PRO A 213 6.62 -15.12 -6.63
C PRO A 213 6.53 -14.29 -7.92
N PRO A 214 7.60 -14.21 -8.73
CA PRO A 214 7.54 -13.58 -10.05
C PRO A 214 6.47 -14.26 -10.92
N TYR A 215 5.80 -13.47 -11.76
CA TYR A 215 4.95 -14.02 -12.80
C TYR A 215 5.81 -14.75 -13.85
N ASN A 216 5.31 -15.86 -14.34
CA ASN A 216 5.90 -16.51 -15.51
C ASN A 216 5.43 -15.83 -16.82
N ALA A 217 6.01 -16.21 -17.95
CA ALA A 217 5.72 -15.58 -19.24
C ALA A 217 4.24 -15.68 -19.64
N LEU A 218 3.61 -16.84 -19.43
CA LEU A 218 2.20 -17.06 -19.77
C LEU A 218 1.26 -16.19 -18.92
N GLN A 219 1.56 -16.06 -17.62
CA GLN A 219 0.81 -15.20 -16.71
C GLN A 219 0.95 -13.72 -17.11
N LEU A 220 2.14 -13.28 -17.49
CA LEU A 220 2.37 -11.91 -17.96
C LEU A 220 1.61 -11.65 -19.26
N GLN A 221 1.64 -12.60 -20.19
CA GLN A 221 0.91 -12.51 -21.45
C GLN A 221 -0.59 -12.34 -21.20
N GLU A 222 -1.19 -13.14 -20.31
CA GLU A 222 -2.61 -13.05 -19.96
C GLU A 222 -2.95 -11.69 -19.33
N ILE A 223 -2.16 -11.23 -18.36
CA ILE A 223 -2.33 -9.94 -17.69
C ILE A 223 -2.27 -8.79 -18.71
N LEU A 224 -1.27 -8.80 -19.59
CA LEU A 224 -1.08 -7.75 -20.60
C LEU A 224 -2.20 -7.79 -21.66
N SER A 225 -2.63 -8.98 -22.10
CA SER A 225 -3.73 -9.14 -23.03
C SER A 225 -5.03 -8.59 -22.46
N LYS A 226 -5.38 -8.95 -21.23
CA LYS A 226 -6.58 -8.42 -20.56
C LYS A 226 -6.54 -6.90 -20.45
N ARG A 227 -5.43 -6.33 -19.98
CA ARG A 227 -5.23 -4.87 -19.91
C ARG A 227 -5.32 -4.18 -21.27
N SER A 228 -4.76 -4.81 -22.30
CA SER A 228 -4.80 -4.30 -23.65
C SER A 228 -6.23 -4.22 -24.20
N LEU A 229 -7.02 -5.27 -24.02
CA LEU A 229 -8.43 -5.30 -24.45
C LEU A 229 -9.29 -4.23 -23.78
N GLU A 230 -9.02 -3.93 -22.51
CA GLU A 230 -9.72 -2.90 -21.76
C GLU A 230 -9.25 -1.48 -22.14
N ALA A 231 -7.96 -1.29 -22.38
CA ALA A 231 -7.35 0.02 -22.60
C ALA A 231 -7.47 0.53 -24.04
N PHE A 232 -7.38 -0.35 -25.04
CA PHE A 232 -7.32 0.02 -26.44
C PHE A 232 -8.61 -0.26 -27.19
N LYS A 233 -8.86 0.48 -28.27
CA LYS A 233 -9.92 0.16 -29.25
C LYS A 233 -9.59 -1.16 -29.95
N GLU A 234 -10.63 -1.84 -30.46
CA GLU A 234 -10.47 -3.06 -31.26
C GLU A 234 -9.54 -2.82 -32.45
N SER A 235 -8.76 -3.80 -32.81
CA SER A 235 -7.76 -3.79 -33.88
C SER A 235 -6.54 -2.87 -33.71
N VAL A 236 -6.41 -2.13 -32.62
CA VAL A 236 -5.22 -1.30 -32.37
C VAL A 236 -4.02 -2.16 -32.00
N VAL A 237 -4.23 -3.18 -31.17
CA VAL A 237 -3.18 -4.13 -30.78
C VAL A 237 -3.34 -5.37 -31.64
N GLN A 238 -2.37 -5.61 -32.53
CA GLN A 238 -2.36 -6.75 -33.43
C GLN A 238 -2.03 -8.06 -32.69
N GLU A 239 -2.50 -9.19 -33.22
CA GLU A 239 -2.08 -10.52 -32.75
C GLU A 239 -0.57 -10.65 -32.81
N GLY A 240 0.04 -11.23 -31.76
CA GLY A 240 1.48 -11.43 -31.67
C GLY A 240 2.30 -10.25 -31.10
N VAL A 241 1.67 -9.11 -30.75
CA VAL A 241 2.36 -8.00 -30.07
C VAL A 241 2.59 -8.31 -28.59
N ILE A 242 1.71 -9.14 -28.00
CA ILE A 242 1.82 -9.60 -26.61
C ILE A 242 2.11 -11.10 -26.66
N THR A 243 3.35 -11.45 -26.90
CA THR A 243 3.85 -12.85 -26.93
C THR A 243 5.04 -13.05 -26.00
#